data_34095b22de395e95ff213be18a686e8c
#
_entry.id   34095b22de395e95ff213be18a686e8c
#
_cell.length_a   1.000
_cell.length_b   1.000
_cell.length_c   1.000
_cell.angle_alpha   90.00
_cell.angle_beta   90.00
_cell.angle_gamma   90.00
#
_symmetry.space_group_name_H-M   'P 1'
#
loop_
_entity.id
_entity.type
_entity.pdbx_description
1 polymer ?
#
loop_
_entity_poly.entity_id
_entity_poly.type
_entity_poly.pdbx_seq_one_letter_code
_entity_poly.pdbx_strand_id
1 'polypeptide(L)'
;IDTHLLPASYTIDDLDPKSIKEYRDELNQKGIITVSENTNNQEFLYSIGVFRKDRISNSNTYHLTDGGLLFFGKYISITDRFPRFQLDYQKYNSDNSTNWVDRVSAGDMNFPSLNIFSFYNIVSEKLENSVPDPFIQDEKLSRTSYHGDLVSAAKEALVNCSMHSYYDGLVGVKIVDRPSYFEFTNPGTMRVSIESFLRGQYSSIRNTEIASLFRRIGISETAASGGPR
;
A
#
# COMPACT_ATOMS: atom_id res chain seq x y z
N ILE A 1 -8.94 7.21 -10.06
CA ILE A 1 -9.22 5.96 -10.80
C ILE A 1 -9.87 4.96 -9.86
N ASP A 2 -9.33 4.77 -8.67
CA ASP A 2 -9.76 3.78 -7.67
C ASP A 2 -11.06 4.13 -6.91
N THR A 3 -11.69 5.25 -7.22
CA THR A 3 -12.99 5.65 -6.65
C THR A 3 -14.19 5.12 -7.44
N HIS A 4 -13.96 4.37 -8.52
CA HIS A 4 -15.01 3.73 -9.28
C HIS A 4 -15.80 2.75 -8.41
N LEU A 5 -17.13 2.75 -8.56
CA LEU A 5 -18.02 1.87 -7.82
C LEU A 5 -18.21 0.55 -8.57
N LEU A 6 -17.99 -0.53 -7.87
CA LEU A 6 -18.16 -1.88 -8.39
C LEU A 6 -19.66 -2.28 -8.44
N PRO A 7 -20.02 -3.26 -9.28
CA PRO A 7 -21.37 -3.82 -9.28
C PRO A 7 -21.78 -4.32 -7.89
N ALA A 8 -23.10 -4.35 -7.62
CA ALA A 8 -23.68 -4.81 -6.35
C ALA A 8 -23.37 -6.30 -6.01
N SER A 9 -22.86 -7.05 -6.98
CA SER A 9 -22.36 -8.42 -6.77
C SER A 9 -21.10 -8.48 -5.93
N TYR A 10 -20.32 -7.39 -5.87
CA TYR A 10 -19.17 -7.27 -4.96
C TYR A 10 -19.66 -6.81 -3.59
N THR A 11 -19.40 -7.63 -2.58
CA THR A 11 -19.88 -7.45 -1.23
C THR A 11 -18.74 -7.45 -0.21
N ILE A 12 -19.07 -7.41 1.07
CA ILE A 12 -18.08 -7.57 2.14
C ILE A 12 -17.42 -8.96 2.11
N ASP A 13 -18.07 -9.96 1.52
CA ASP A 13 -17.54 -11.31 1.41
C ASP A 13 -16.37 -11.40 0.42
N ASP A 14 -16.19 -10.39 -0.43
CA ASP A 14 -15.05 -10.26 -1.34
C ASP A 14 -13.79 -9.71 -0.64
N LEU A 15 -13.94 -9.22 0.58
CA LEU A 15 -12.85 -8.67 1.36
C LEU A 15 -12.23 -9.72 2.30
N ASP A 16 -10.96 -9.53 2.63
CA ASP A 16 -10.23 -10.37 3.58
C ASP A 16 -10.50 -9.92 5.02
N PRO A 17 -11.18 -10.76 5.84
CA PRO A 17 -11.53 -10.39 7.21
C PRO A 17 -10.30 -10.13 8.10
N LYS A 18 -9.17 -10.79 7.81
CA LYS A 18 -7.93 -10.62 8.55
C LYS A 18 -7.37 -9.21 8.33
N SER A 19 -7.28 -8.78 7.07
CA SER A 19 -6.81 -7.43 6.73
C SER A 19 -7.70 -6.33 7.35
N ILE A 20 -9.03 -6.52 7.34
CA ILE A 20 -9.96 -5.57 7.97
C ILE A 20 -9.71 -5.50 9.48
N LYS A 21 -9.55 -6.64 10.14
CA LYS A 21 -9.30 -6.70 11.59
C LYS A 21 -7.98 -6.00 11.94
N GLU A 22 -6.88 -6.36 11.25
CA GLU A 22 -5.57 -5.76 11.49
C GLU A 22 -5.58 -4.24 11.28
N TYR A 23 -6.27 -3.75 10.26
CA TYR A 23 -6.42 -2.33 10.00
C TYR A 23 -7.20 -1.61 11.11
N ARG A 24 -8.29 -2.22 11.63
CA ARG A 24 -9.04 -1.68 12.78
C ARG A 24 -8.17 -1.64 14.03
N ASP A 25 -7.42 -2.71 14.30
CA ASP A 25 -6.54 -2.80 15.45
C ASP A 25 -5.46 -1.69 15.39
N GLU A 26 -4.91 -1.42 14.21
CA GLU A 26 -3.93 -0.35 14.01
C GLU A 26 -4.51 1.05 14.25
N LEU A 27 -5.72 1.31 13.76
CA LEU A 27 -6.42 2.58 14.04
C LEU A 27 -6.67 2.79 15.53
N ASN A 28 -7.08 1.74 16.24
CA ASN A 28 -7.34 1.80 17.67
C ASN A 28 -6.05 2.02 18.47
N GLN A 29 -4.96 1.33 18.14
CA GLN A 29 -3.66 1.47 18.80
C GLN A 29 -3.09 2.89 18.67
N LYS A 30 -3.29 3.52 17.52
CA LYS A 30 -2.83 4.91 17.27
C LYS A 30 -3.77 5.97 17.85
N GLY A 31 -4.90 5.57 18.44
CA GLY A 31 -5.89 6.51 19.01
C GLY A 31 -6.54 7.44 17.97
N ILE A 32 -6.43 7.12 16.69
CA ILE A 32 -6.91 7.97 15.59
C ILE A 32 -8.43 7.90 15.48
N ILE A 33 -9.01 6.72 15.72
CA ILE A 33 -10.45 6.50 15.76
C ILE A 33 -10.72 5.46 16.86
N THR A 34 -11.54 5.80 17.82
CA THR A 34 -12.10 4.80 18.72
C THR A 34 -13.20 4.05 17.96
N VAL A 35 -12.85 3.03 17.23
CA VAL A 35 -13.85 2.13 16.64
C VAL A 35 -14.43 1.34 17.79
N SER A 36 -15.69 1.58 18.13
CA SER A 36 -16.39 0.78 19.14
C SER A 36 -16.29 -0.70 18.79
N GLU A 37 -15.98 -1.56 19.75
CA GLU A 37 -15.99 -3.02 19.56
C GLU A 37 -17.32 -3.53 19.00
N ASN A 38 -18.41 -2.81 19.27
CA ASN A 38 -19.75 -3.10 18.81
C ASN A 38 -20.04 -2.68 17.35
N THR A 39 -19.15 -1.89 16.72
CA THR A 39 -19.33 -1.49 15.32
C THR A 39 -19.04 -2.69 14.42
N ASN A 40 -20.04 -3.14 13.65
CA ASN A 40 -19.82 -4.24 12.71
C ASN A 40 -18.88 -3.81 11.57
N ASN A 41 -18.27 -4.79 10.90
CA ASN A 41 -17.28 -4.51 9.85
C ASN A 41 -17.88 -3.72 8.68
N GLN A 42 -19.14 -3.91 8.35
CA GLN A 42 -19.80 -3.22 7.25
C GLN A 42 -19.96 -1.72 7.54
N GLU A 43 -20.44 -1.36 8.72
CA GLU A 43 -20.55 0.04 9.17
C GLU A 43 -19.17 0.70 9.24
N PHE A 44 -18.18 -0.02 9.74
CA PHE A 44 -16.81 0.44 9.75
C PHE A 44 -16.30 0.76 8.35
N LEU A 45 -16.45 -0.16 7.40
CA LEU A 45 -16.01 0.00 6.01
C LEU A 45 -16.75 1.14 5.27
N TYR A 46 -18.01 1.39 5.63
CA TYR A 46 -18.75 2.57 5.15
C TYR A 46 -18.13 3.87 5.70
N SER A 47 -17.79 3.87 6.98
CA SER A 47 -17.23 5.07 7.65
C SER A 47 -15.87 5.50 7.11
N ILE A 48 -15.06 4.55 6.64
CA ILE A 48 -13.73 4.82 6.06
C ILE A 48 -13.73 4.97 4.53
N GLY A 49 -14.89 4.80 3.87
CA GLY A 49 -15.08 5.05 2.44
C GLY A 49 -14.80 3.87 1.52
N VAL A 50 -14.53 2.67 2.07
CA VAL A 50 -14.34 1.43 1.29
C VAL A 50 -15.60 1.09 0.50
N PHE A 51 -16.76 1.29 1.12
CA PHE A 51 -18.03 1.32 0.43
C PHE A 51 -18.54 2.75 0.34
N ARG A 52 -19.00 3.14 -0.82
CA ARG A 52 -19.57 4.47 -1.08
C ARG A 52 -20.97 4.38 -1.63
N LYS A 53 -21.79 5.36 -1.25
CA LYS A 53 -23.14 5.50 -1.75
C LYS A 53 -23.13 5.88 -3.22
N ASP A 54 -23.88 5.14 -4.04
CA ASP A 54 -24.14 5.54 -5.42
C ASP A 54 -25.10 6.74 -5.44
N ARG A 55 -24.55 7.90 -5.75
CA ARG A 55 -25.30 9.16 -5.87
C ARG A 55 -25.73 9.47 -7.29
N ILE A 56 -25.24 8.69 -8.26
CA ILE A 56 -25.50 8.92 -9.70
C ILE A 56 -26.74 8.19 -10.12
N SER A 57 -26.89 6.90 -9.74
CA SER A 57 -28.06 6.09 -10.14
C SER A 57 -29.31 6.34 -9.30
N ASN A 58 -29.25 7.24 -8.31
CA ASN A 58 -30.34 7.50 -7.37
C ASN A 58 -30.83 6.27 -6.58
N SER A 59 -30.05 5.17 -6.60
CA SER A 59 -30.38 3.89 -5.98
C SER A 59 -30.28 3.87 -4.46
N ASN A 60 -29.63 4.87 -3.88
CA ASN A 60 -29.40 5.00 -2.43
C ASN A 60 -28.61 3.81 -1.83
N THR A 61 -27.99 2.98 -2.68
CA THR A 61 -27.24 1.78 -2.31
C THR A 61 -25.76 2.11 -2.13
N TYR A 62 -25.10 1.30 -1.29
CA TYR A 62 -23.65 1.38 -1.10
C TYR A 62 -22.98 0.30 -1.95
N HIS A 63 -21.90 0.68 -2.60
CA HIS A 63 -21.10 -0.18 -3.47
C HIS A 63 -19.64 -0.17 -3.01
N LEU A 64 -18.98 -1.32 -3.15
CA LEU A 64 -17.54 -1.43 -2.95
C LEU A 64 -16.81 -0.58 -3.99
N THR A 65 -15.76 0.11 -3.59
CA THR A 65 -14.89 0.86 -4.50
C THR A 65 -13.77 -0.01 -5.05
N ASP A 66 -13.26 0.32 -6.24
CA ASP A 66 -12.05 -0.32 -6.79
C ASP A 66 -10.88 -0.24 -5.78
N GLY A 67 -10.70 0.91 -5.13
CA GLY A 67 -9.66 1.10 -4.12
C GLY A 67 -9.85 0.24 -2.88
N GLY A 68 -11.10 0.13 -2.40
CA GLY A 68 -11.44 -0.74 -1.28
C GLY A 68 -11.17 -2.21 -1.58
N LEU A 69 -11.53 -2.67 -2.78
CA LEU A 69 -11.24 -4.02 -3.25
C LEU A 69 -9.72 -4.28 -3.34
N LEU A 70 -8.96 -3.39 -3.96
CA LEU A 70 -7.51 -3.51 -4.07
C LEU A 70 -6.82 -3.53 -2.70
N PHE A 71 -7.34 -2.74 -1.75
CA PHE A 71 -6.72 -2.55 -0.45
C PHE A 71 -7.00 -3.70 0.54
N PHE A 72 -8.22 -4.24 0.53
CA PHE A 72 -8.69 -5.27 1.48
C PHE A 72 -9.17 -6.57 0.83
N GLY A 73 -9.23 -6.64 -0.49
CA GLY A 73 -9.87 -7.75 -1.20
C GLY A 73 -9.17 -9.09 -1.00
N LYS A 74 -9.93 -10.16 -1.16
CA LYS A 74 -9.39 -11.50 -1.41
C LYS A 74 -8.77 -11.53 -2.80
N TYR A 75 -7.69 -12.27 -2.97
CA TYR A 75 -6.96 -12.30 -4.24
C TYR A 75 -7.84 -12.65 -5.45
N ILE A 76 -8.72 -13.64 -5.33
CA ILE A 76 -9.64 -14.05 -6.41
C ILE A 76 -10.56 -12.88 -6.78
N SER A 77 -11.21 -12.25 -5.81
CA SER A 77 -12.11 -11.12 -6.07
C SER A 77 -11.37 -9.91 -6.69
N ILE A 78 -10.12 -9.68 -6.29
CA ILE A 78 -9.28 -8.65 -6.92
C ILE A 78 -9.01 -9.02 -8.39
N THR A 79 -8.64 -10.28 -8.68
CA THR A 79 -8.29 -10.70 -10.04
C THR A 79 -9.50 -10.80 -10.97
N ASP A 80 -10.70 -11.00 -10.45
CA ASP A 80 -11.94 -10.89 -11.24
C ASP A 80 -12.13 -9.49 -11.83
N ARG A 81 -11.75 -8.45 -11.09
CA ARG A 81 -11.81 -7.06 -11.56
C ARG A 81 -10.51 -6.59 -12.23
N PHE A 82 -9.36 -7.02 -11.69
CA PHE A 82 -8.03 -6.65 -12.15
C PHE A 82 -7.23 -7.91 -12.53
N PRO A 83 -7.47 -8.50 -13.70
CA PRO A 83 -6.90 -9.82 -14.06
C PRO A 83 -5.36 -9.89 -14.06
N ARG A 84 -4.69 -8.73 -14.07
CA ARG A 84 -3.24 -8.61 -14.06
C ARG A 84 -2.71 -8.04 -12.74
N PHE A 85 -3.53 -8.07 -11.69
CA PHE A 85 -3.10 -7.64 -10.38
C PHE A 85 -1.89 -8.46 -9.92
N GLN A 86 -0.79 -7.78 -9.68
CA GLN A 86 0.45 -8.38 -9.22
C GLN A 86 1.16 -7.45 -8.25
N LEU A 87 1.51 -7.99 -7.10
CA LEU A 87 2.40 -7.41 -6.11
C LEU A 87 3.54 -8.40 -5.90
N ASP A 88 4.78 -7.98 -6.07
CA ASP A 88 5.95 -8.87 -6.02
C ASP A 88 7.11 -8.18 -5.29
N TYR A 89 7.55 -8.78 -4.19
CA TYR A 89 8.77 -8.42 -3.48
C TYR A 89 9.78 -9.56 -3.62
N GLN A 90 11.01 -9.21 -3.99
CA GLN A 90 12.10 -10.16 -4.22
C GLN A 90 13.36 -9.70 -3.49
N LYS A 91 13.87 -10.53 -2.57
CA LYS A 91 15.13 -10.29 -1.87
C LYS A 91 16.26 -11.12 -2.46
N TYR A 92 17.40 -10.49 -2.61
CA TYR A 92 18.63 -11.08 -3.14
C TYR A 92 19.76 -11.00 -2.11
N ASN A 93 20.63 -12.00 -2.08
CA ASN A 93 21.79 -12.04 -1.18
C ASN A 93 23.05 -11.32 -1.72
N SER A 94 23.03 -10.93 -2.99
CA SER A 94 24.05 -10.08 -3.59
C SER A 94 23.48 -9.21 -4.71
N ASP A 95 24.18 -8.13 -5.05
CA ASP A 95 23.75 -7.20 -6.09
C ASP A 95 23.74 -7.83 -7.50
N ASN A 96 24.55 -8.85 -7.71
CA ASN A 96 24.68 -9.54 -8.98
C ASN A 96 23.94 -10.89 -9.03
N SER A 97 23.24 -11.29 -7.95
CA SER A 97 22.49 -12.54 -7.93
C SER A 97 21.30 -12.48 -8.90
N THR A 98 21.09 -13.56 -9.64
CA THR A 98 19.91 -13.77 -10.49
C THR A 98 18.78 -14.49 -9.75
N ASN A 99 19.10 -15.18 -8.65
CA ASN A 99 18.15 -15.93 -7.85
C ASN A 99 17.81 -15.16 -6.57
N TRP A 100 16.52 -14.96 -6.34
CA TRP A 100 16.02 -14.43 -5.08
C TRP A 100 16.14 -15.48 -3.96
N VAL A 101 16.35 -15.02 -2.72
CA VAL A 101 16.44 -15.86 -1.50
C VAL A 101 15.16 -15.78 -0.67
N ASP A 102 14.36 -14.74 -0.87
CA ASP A 102 13.06 -14.55 -0.25
C ASP A 102 12.13 -13.83 -1.22
N ARG A 103 10.84 -14.18 -1.19
CA ARG A 103 9.82 -13.62 -2.10
C ARG A 103 8.47 -13.52 -1.42
N VAL A 104 7.76 -12.42 -1.69
CA VAL A 104 6.33 -12.25 -1.37
C VAL A 104 5.63 -11.91 -2.68
N SER A 105 4.73 -12.76 -3.14
CA SER A 105 4.08 -12.60 -4.44
C SER A 105 2.58 -12.85 -4.36
N ALA A 106 1.80 -11.98 -4.97
CA ALA A 106 0.36 -12.16 -5.08
C ALA A 106 0.03 -13.41 -5.91
N GLY A 107 -0.90 -14.22 -5.42
CA GLY A 107 -1.28 -15.50 -6.04
C GLY A 107 -0.36 -16.69 -5.67
N ASP A 108 0.67 -16.47 -4.83
CA ASP A 108 1.45 -17.55 -4.26
C ASP A 108 0.65 -18.28 -3.17
N MET A 109 0.80 -19.60 -3.09
CA MET A 109 0.11 -20.42 -2.09
C MET A 109 0.46 -20.04 -0.65
N ASN A 110 1.64 -19.48 -0.41
CA ASN A 110 2.05 -18.96 0.91
C ASN A 110 1.34 -17.66 1.26
N PHE A 111 0.79 -16.97 0.29
CA PHE A 111 0.12 -15.67 0.42
C PHE A 111 -1.23 -15.66 -0.31
N PRO A 112 -2.19 -16.54 0.04
CA PRO A 112 -3.42 -16.76 -0.73
C PRO A 112 -4.38 -15.56 -0.73
N SER A 113 -4.24 -14.65 0.21
CA SER A 113 -5.09 -13.45 0.38
C SER A 113 -4.29 -12.15 0.31
N LEU A 114 -3.23 -12.11 -0.49
CA LEU A 114 -2.39 -10.92 -0.57
C LEU A 114 -3.14 -9.78 -1.28
N ASN A 115 -3.36 -8.70 -0.56
CA ASN A 115 -3.89 -7.43 -1.03
C ASN A 115 -2.88 -6.30 -0.73
N ILE A 116 -3.21 -5.06 -1.06
CA ILE A 116 -2.28 -3.93 -0.85
C ILE A 116 -1.91 -3.76 0.62
N PHE A 117 -2.87 -3.86 1.53
CA PHE A 117 -2.61 -3.65 2.96
C PHE A 117 -1.74 -4.75 3.56
N SER A 118 -2.06 -6.02 3.30
CA SER A 118 -1.27 -7.15 3.78
C SER A 118 0.13 -7.19 3.15
N PHE A 119 0.26 -6.84 1.86
CA PHE A 119 1.54 -6.69 1.19
C PHE A 119 2.40 -5.61 1.85
N TYR A 120 1.80 -4.43 2.12
CA TYR A 120 2.49 -3.36 2.81
C TYR A 120 3.02 -3.83 4.19
N ASN A 121 2.19 -4.47 4.99
CA ASN A 121 2.59 -4.91 6.33
C ASN A 121 3.77 -5.89 6.27
N ILE A 122 3.68 -6.90 5.39
CA ILE A 122 4.74 -7.92 5.25
C ILE A 122 6.03 -7.31 4.71
N VAL A 123 5.93 -6.52 3.63
CA VAL A 123 7.12 -5.99 2.94
C VAL A 123 7.78 -4.87 3.73
N SER A 124 7.01 -4.03 4.43
CA SER A 124 7.58 -2.97 5.29
C SER A 124 8.46 -3.54 6.41
N GLU A 125 8.04 -4.66 7.02
CA GLU A 125 8.85 -5.38 8.03
C GLU A 125 10.12 -5.99 7.40
N LYS A 126 10.00 -6.58 6.20
CA LYS A 126 11.15 -7.15 5.48
C LYS A 126 12.18 -6.07 5.09
N LEU A 127 11.72 -4.92 4.60
CA LEU A 127 12.58 -3.78 4.26
C LEU A 127 13.29 -3.23 5.50
N GLU A 128 12.57 -3.08 6.62
CA GLU A 128 13.16 -2.65 7.89
C GLU A 128 14.27 -3.60 8.35
N ASN A 129 14.04 -4.90 8.28
CA ASN A 129 15.02 -5.92 8.63
C ASN A 129 16.20 -6.01 7.64
N SER A 130 16.05 -5.48 6.43
CA SER A 130 17.11 -5.44 5.41
C SER A 130 18.01 -4.21 5.52
N VAL A 131 17.53 -3.14 6.16
CA VAL A 131 18.36 -1.95 6.41
C VAL A 131 19.38 -2.27 7.47
N PRO A 132 20.70 -2.18 7.16
CA PRO A 132 21.73 -2.41 8.16
C PRO A 132 21.59 -1.42 9.32
N ASP A 133 21.60 -1.90 10.55
CA ASP A 133 21.78 -1.05 11.73
C ASP A 133 23.29 -0.94 12.02
N PRO A 134 23.96 0.10 11.51
CA PRO A 134 25.39 0.26 11.74
C PRO A 134 25.60 0.54 13.23
N PHE A 135 26.17 -0.41 13.92
CA PHE A 135 26.69 -0.24 15.27
C PHE A 135 27.93 0.68 15.23
N ILE A 136 27.74 1.91 14.76
CA ILE A 136 28.78 2.93 14.80
C ILE A 136 28.64 3.66 16.13
N GLN A 137 29.52 3.32 17.05
CA GLN A 137 29.74 4.07 18.27
C GLN A 137 30.51 5.35 17.89
N ASP A 138 29.79 6.34 17.37
CA ASP A 138 30.38 7.66 17.16
C ASP A 138 30.28 8.43 18.47
N GLU A 139 31.35 9.15 18.85
CA GLU A 139 31.53 9.82 20.13
C GLU A 139 30.48 10.94 20.43
N LYS A 140 29.51 11.15 19.56
CA LYS A 140 28.51 12.25 19.64
C LYS A 140 27.04 11.82 19.72
N LEU A 141 26.70 10.61 20.15
CA LEU A 141 25.29 10.24 20.47
C LEU A 141 24.22 10.46 19.37
N SER A 142 24.56 10.61 18.08
CA SER A 142 23.59 10.76 17.00
C SER A 142 23.29 9.44 16.28
N ARG A 143 23.02 8.40 17.06
CA ARG A 143 22.93 7.00 16.63
C ARG A 143 21.62 6.60 15.90
N THR A 144 20.59 7.39 15.97
CA THR A 144 19.24 6.97 15.61
C THR A 144 18.70 7.53 14.29
N SER A 145 19.30 8.58 13.73
CA SER A 145 18.66 9.26 12.61
C SER A 145 18.80 8.52 11.27
N TYR A 146 20.00 8.03 10.92
CA TYR A 146 20.22 7.49 9.58
C TYR A 146 19.46 6.18 9.29
N HIS A 147 19.49 5.22 10.22
CA HIS A 147 18.72 3.98 10.06
C HIS A 147 17.21 4.25 10.01
N GLY A 148 16.71 5.05 10.95
CA GLY A 148 15.29 5.44 10.99
C GLY A 148 14.83 6.20 9.75
N ASP A 149 15.65 7.11 9.25
CA ASP A 149 15.37 7.88 8.04
C ASP A 149 15.32 6.99 6.80
N LEU A 150 16.24 6.01 6.67
CA LEU A 150 16.25 5.09 5.54
C LEU A 150 15.07 4.13 5.57
N VAL A 151 14.73 3.58 6.73
CA VAL A 151 13.52 2.75 6.93
C VAL A 151 12.27 3.54 6.59
N SER A 152 12.16 4.78 7.06
CA SER A 152 11.04 5.67 6.77
C SER A 152 10.92 5.94 5.27
N ALA A 153 12.03 6.27 4.60
CA ALA A 153 12.06 6.50 3.15
C ALA A 153 11.65 5.25 2.35
N ALA A 154 12.11 4.05 2.75
CA ALA A 154 11.74 2.80 2.10
C ALA A 154 10.23 2.50 2.26
N LYS A 155 9.67 2.71 3.45
CA LYS A 155 8.23 2.56 3.71
C LYS A 155 7.41 3.58 2.91
N GLU A 156 7.86 4.83 2.82
CA GLU A 156 7.23 5.85 1.99
C GLU A 156 7.24 5.47 0.51
N ALA A 157 8.37 4.99 -0.02
CA ALA A 157 8.48 4.53 -1.39
C ALA A 157 7.53 3.37 -1.70
N LEU A 158 7.37 2.42 -0.76
CA LEU A 158 6.43 1.30 -0.88
C LEU A 158 4.98 1.78 -0.97
N VAL A 159 4.58 2.74 -0.13
CA VAL A 159 3.26 3.37 -0.16
C VAL A 159 3.05 4.11 -1.48
N ASN A 160 4.07 4.88 -1.93
CA ASN A 160 4.03 5.61 -3.19
C ASN A 160 3.85 4.67 -4.39
N CYS A 161 4.49 3.52 -4.41
CA CYS A 161 4.24 2.49 -5.43
C CYS A 161 2.77 2.12 -5.51
N SER A 162 2.12 1.87 -4.37
CA SER A 162 0.70 1.52 -4.31
C SER A 162 -0.22 2.66 -4.75
N MET A 163 0.05 3.89 -4.27
CA MET A 163 -0.77 5.06 -4.57
C MET A 163 -0.69 5.51 -6.03
N HIS A 164 0.43 5.25 -6.69
CA HIS A 164 0.68 5.71 -8.06
C HIS A 164 0.54 4.63 -9.13
N SER A 165 0.35 3.37 -8.75
CA SER A 165 0.17 2.24 -9.68
C SER A 165 -1.07 2.39 -10.55
N TYR A 166 -0.94 1.95 -11.81
CA TYR A 166 -2.05 1.75 -12.73
C TYR A 166 -2.42 0.26 -12.76
N TYR A 167 -3.39 -0.12 -11.93
CA TYR A 167 -3.74 -1.53 -11.68
C TYR A 167 -4.44 -2.24 -12.87
N ASP A 168 -4.98 -1.48 -13.84
CA ASP A 168 -5.45 -2.02 -15.13
C ASP A 168 -4.30 -2.22 -16.14
N GLY A 169 -3.05 -1.99 -15.73
CA GLY A 169 -1.86 -2.10 -16.57
C GLY A 169 -1.44 -3.54 -16.84
N LEU A 170 -0.39 -3.67 -17.68
CA LEU A 170 0.15 -4.97 -18.11
C LEU A 170 1.15 -5.58 -17.12
N VAL A 171 1.72 -4.77 -16.25
CA VAL A 171 2.74 -5.14 -15.27
C VAL A 171 2.29 -4.77 -13.88
N GLY A 172 2.79 -5.47 -12.87
CA GLY A 172 2.46 -5.24 -11.47
C GLY A 172 3.43 -4.32 -10.75
N VAL A 173 3.19 -4.12 -9.45
CA VAL A 173 4.13 -3.50 -8.53
C VAL A 173 5.25 -4.50 -8.22
N LYS A 174 6.50 -4.05 -8.33
CA LYS A 174 7.66 -4.86 -8.01
C LYS A 174 8.62 -4.11 -7.11
N ILE A 175 9.04 -4.77 -6.04
CA ILE A 175 10.04 -4.31 -5.09
C ILE A 175 11.23 -5.27 -5.14
N VAL A 176 12.42 -4.73 -5.35
CA VAL A 176 13.68 -5.49 -5.33
C VAL A 176 14.50 -5.03 -4.14
N ASP A 177 14.89 -5.99 -3.31
CA ASP A 177 15.73 -5.78 -2.13
C ASP A 177 17.09 -6.42 -2.37
N ARG A 178 18.12 -5.58 -2.50
CA ARG A 178 19.52 -6.00 -2.67
C ARG A 178 20.40 -5.40 -1.57
N PRO A 179 21.55 -5.99 -1.29
CA PRO A 179 22.41 -5.51 -0.20
C PRO A 179 22.79 -4.04 -0.27
N SER A 180 22.91 -3.46 -1.47
CA SER A 180 23.32 -2.07 -1.64
C SER A 180 22.20 -1.11 -2.00
N TYR A 181 21.00 -1.60 -2.39
CA TYR A 181 19.89 -0.74 -2.79
C TYR A 181 18.53 -1.43 -2.75
N PHE A 182 17.49 -0.62 -2.64
CA PHE A 182 16.12 -0.99 -2.93
C PHE A 182 15.67 -0.40 -4.28
N GLU A 183 14.93 -1.19 -5.06
CA GLU A 183 14.30 -0.71 -6.29
C GLU A 183 12.79 -0.85 -6.17
N PHE A 184 12.07 0.23 -6.44
CA PHE A 184 10.62 0.29 -6.38
C PHE A 184 10.07 0.60 -7.77
N THR A 185 9.29 -0.33 -8.33
CA THR A 185 8.69 -0.21 -9.66
C THR A 185 7.18 -0.32 -9.57
N ASN A 186 6.49 0.62 -10.20
CA ASN A 186 5.03 0.56 -10.35
C ASN A 186 4.61 0.91 -11.78
N PRO A 187 3.53 0.29 -12.30
CA PRO A 187 3.01 0.58 -13.62
C PRO A 187 2.34 1.94 -13.72
N GLY A 188 2.40 2.50 -14.91
CA GLY A 188 1.74 3.76 -15.25
C GLY A 188 2.71 4.87 -15.66
N THR A 189 2.20 5.84 -16.40
CA THR A 189 2.96 7.03 -16.78
C THR A 189 2.90 8.07 -15.68
N MET A 190 3.93 8.90 -15.58
CA MET A 190 3.91 10.06 -14.69
C MET A 190 2.75 10.99 -15.04
N ARG A 191 2.03 11.47 -14.02
CA ARG A 191 0.88 12.38 -14.17
C ARG A 191 1.28 13.85 -14.03
N VAL A 192 2.52 14.10 -13.71
CA VAL A 192 3.15 15.42 -13.63
C VAL A 192 4.40 15.43 -14.51
N SER A 193 4.84 16.60 -14.96
CA SER A 193 6.10 16.70 -15.70
C SER A 193 7.28 16.32 -14.79
N ILE A 194 8.34 15.76 -15.39
CA ILE A 194 9.57 15.42 -14.66
C ILE A 194 10.12 16.67 -13.95
N GLU A 195 10.06 17.82 -14.58
CA GLU A 195 10.51 19.09 -14.01
C GLU A 195 9.71 19.48 -12.76
N SER A 196 8.37 19.37 -12.82
CA SER A 196 7.50 19.66 -11.66
C SER A 196 7.71 18.66 -10.51
N PHE A 197 7.96 17.39 -10.84
CA PHE A 197 8.29 16.35 -9.87
C PHE A 197 9.62 16.66 -9.17
N LEU A 198 10.66 16.95 -9.93
CA LEU A 198 11.99 17.26 -9.39
C LEU A 198 12.01 18.54 -8.55
N ARG A 199 11.13 19.50 -8.84
CA ARG A 199 10.98 20.73 -8.05
C ARG A 199 10.09 20.56 -6.81
N GLY A 200 9.46 19.40 -6.64
CA GLY A 200 8.54 19.14 -5.52
C GLY A 200 7.29 20.04 -5.52
N GLN A 201 6.91 20.60 -6.67
CA GLN A 201 5.83 21.59 -6.76
C GLN A 201 4.45 20.99 -6.77
N TYR A 202 4.29 19.81 -7.41
CA TYR A 202 2.98 19.16 -7.59
C TYR A 202 3.09 17.66 -7.42
N SER A 203 2.09 17.08 -6.73
CA SER A 203 1.83 15.65 -6.68
C SER A 203 0.46 15.37 -7.27
N SER A 204 0.35 14.37 -8.15
CA SER A 204 -0.91 13.91 -8.70
C SER A 204 -1.11 12.44 -8.38
N ILE A 205 -1.72 12.17 -7.24
CA ILE A 205 -2.03 10.81 -6.78
C ILE A 205 -2.98 10.15 -7.78
N ARG A 206 -2.67 8.92 -8.19
CA ARG A 206 -3.51 8.14 -9.10
C ARG A 206 -4.67 7.49 -8.36
N ASN A 207 -4.41 6.91 -7.20
CA ASN A 207 -5.34 6.13 -6.41
C ASN A 207 -5.62 6.85 -5.09
N THR A 208 -6.60 7.73 -5.11
CA THR A 208 -6.91 8.63 -3.99
C THR A 208 -7.57 7.91 -2.82
N GLU A 209 -8.30 6.80 -3.09
CA GLU A 209 -8.88 5.96 -2.04
C GLU A 209 -7.79 5.21 -1.27
N ILE A 210 -6.88 4.54 -1.99
CA ILE A 210 -5.72 3.85 -1.40
C ILE A 210 -4.88 4.84 -0.58
N ALA A 211 -4.63 6.04 -1.11
CA ALA A 211 -3.92 7.09 -0.38
C ALA A 211 -4.65 7.52 0.90
N SER A 212 -5.99 7.64 0.84
CA SER A 212 -6.80 7.98 2.01
C SER A 212 -6.71 6.90 3.10
N LEU A 213 -6.75 5.63 2.70
CA LEU A 213 -6.66 4.51 3.64
C LEU A 213 -5.28 4.46 4.32
N PHE A 214 -4.18 4.63 3.59
CA PHE A 214 -2.84 4.72 4.20
C PHE A 214 -2.71 5.93 5.14
N ARG A 215 -3.25 7.07 4.75
CA ARG A 215 -3.21 8.29 5.58
C ARG A 215 -3.95 8.11 6.91
N ARG A 216 -5.08 7.41 6.90
CA ARG A 216 -5.87 7.15 8.13
C ARG A 216 -5.09 6.38 9.18
N ILE A 217 -4.20 5.48 8.78
CA ILE A 217 -3.31 4.76 9.71
C ILE A 217 -1.97 5.48 9.92
N GLY A 218 -1.84 6.74 9.46
CA GLY A 218 -0.66 7.58 9.72
C GLY A 218 0.61 7.13 8.98
N ILE A 219 0.47 6.38 7.89
CA ILE A 219 1.62 5.85 7.13
C ILE A 219 2.03 6.79 6.00
N SER A 220 1.13 7.62 5.50
CA SER A 220 1.39 8.60 4.45
C SER A 220 1.07 9.99 4.94
N GLU A 221 2.08 10.84 5.07
CA GLU A 221 1.86 12.27 5.19
C GLU A 221 1.52 12.87 3.82
N THR A 222 0.72 13.93 3.81
CA THR A 222 0.28 14.60 2.60
C THR A 222 1.43 15.22 1.85
N ALA A 223 1.56 14.86 0.58
CA ALA A 223 2.08 15.63 -0.54
C ALA A 223 3.57 15.97 -0.58
N ALA A 224 4.19 15.54 -1.67
CA ALA A 224 5.42 16.11 -2.24
C ALA A 224 6.66 16.20 -1.32
N SER A 225 6.61 15.62 -0.11
CA SER A 225 7.77 15.57 0.77
C SER A 225 8.84 14.57 0.30
N GLY A 226 8.46 13.62 -0.55
CA GLY A 226 9.36 12.64 -1.18
C GLY A 226 10.04 13.11 -2.47
N GLY A 227 9.90 14.39 -2.85
CA GLY A 227 10.75 15.02 -3.87
C GLY A 227 12.19 15.13 -3.35
N PRO A 228 13.15 15.47 -4.22
CA PRO A 228 14.56 15.42 -3.84
C PRO A 228 14.82 16.26 -2.60
N ARG A 229 15.18 15.59 -1.52
CA ARG A 229 15.86 16.14 -0.35
C ARG A 229 17.31 15.74 -0.40
#